data_e4b6e50fc66acde4c86c59f9942674db
#
_entry.id   e4b6e50fc66acde4c86c59f9942674db
#
_cell.length_a   1.000
_cell.length_b   1.000
_cell.length_c   1.000
_cell.angle_alpha   90.00
_cell.angle_beta   90.00
_cell.angle_gamma   90.00
#
_symmetry.space_group_name_H-M   'P 1'
#
loop_
_entity.id
_entity.type
_entity.pdbx_description
1 polymer ?
#
loop_
_entity_poly.entity_id
_entity_poly.type
_entity_poly.pdbx_seq_one_letter_code
_entity_poly.pdbx_strand_id
1 'polypeptide(L)' 'KIRAPMDGSIINVVVNAGDSVTKGQTLLILEAMKIQQQIKSDVDGVVGEIIGQVGQQVKKRQILLNVEI' A
#
# COMPACT_ATOMS: atom_id res chain seq x y z
N LYS A 1 6.42 -5.70 -5.60
CA LYS A 1 4.97 -5.57 -5.50
C LYS A 1 4.56 -5.52 -4.05
N ILE A 2 3.72 -4.58 -3.72
CA ILE A 2 3.22 -4.42 -2.36
C ILE A 2 1.85 -5.08 -2.27
N ARG A 3 1.71 -6.02 -1.34
CA ARG A 3 0.51 -6.82 -1.19
C ARG A 3 -0.12 -6.56 0.17
N ALA A 4 -1.43 -6.75 0.25
CA ALA A 4 -2.14 -6.63 1.51
C ALA A 4 -1.73 -7.78 2.46
N PRO A 5 -1.40 -7.47 3.71
CA PRO A 5 -1.03 -8.53 4.68
C PRO A 5 -2.26 -9.28 5.21
N MET A 6 -3.44 -8.73 5.04
CA MET A 6 -4.68 -9.32 5.50
C MET A 6 -5.87 -8.70 4.77
N ASP A 7 -7.04 -9.31 4.92
CA ASP A 7 -8.27 -8.73 4.39
C ASP A 7 -8.58 -7.43 5.13
N GLY A 8 -9.00 -6.41 4.41
CA GLY A 8 -9.33 -5.13 5.02
C GLY A 8 -9.79 -4.12 4.00
N SER A 9 -9.81 -2.86 4.43
CA SER A 9 -10.21 -1.73 3.57
C SER A 9 -9.09 -0.70 3.52
N ILE A 10 -8.87 -0.14 2.34
CA ILE A 10 -7.91 0.94 2.18
C ILE A 10 -8.59 2.23 2.63
N ILE A 11 -8.05 2.86 3.68
CA ILE A 11 -8.61 4.09 4.21
C ILE A 11 -7.84 5.33 3.79
N ASN A 12 -6.59 5.17 3.36
CA ASN A 12 -5.80 6.29 2.84
C ASN A 12 -4.66 5.76 1.98
N VAL A 13 -4.32 6.50 0.92
CA VAL A 13 -3.15 6.23 0.08
C VAL A 13 -2.32 7.52 0.11
N VAL A 14 -1.12 7.43 0.67
CA VAL A 14 -0.32 8.63 0.99
C VAL A 14 0.78 8.91 -0.04
N VAL A 15 0.86 8.10 -1.10
CA VAL A 15 1.82 8.30 -2.18
C VAL A 15 1.09 8.33 -3.52
N ASN A 16 1.77 8.88 -4.52
CA ASN A 16 1.27 8.93 -5.90
C ASN A 16 2.22 8.18 -6.82
N ALA A 17 1.70 7.75 -7.97
CA ALA A 17 2.54 7.15 -9.01
C ALA A 17 3.65 8.13 -9.39
N GLY A 18 4.88 7.63 -9.47
CA GLY A 18 6.05 8.45 -9.75
C GLY A 18 6.79 8.96 -8.53
N ASP A 19 6.23 8.81 -7.33
CA ASP A 19 6.91 9.25 -6.10
C ASP A 19 8.09 8.34 -5.79
N SER A 20 9.19 8.95 -5.33
CA SER A 20 10.31 8.20 -4.79
C SER A 20 10.03 7.83 -3.35
N VAL A 21 10.26 6.58 -3.00
CA VAL A 21 10.03 6.07 -1.65
C VAL A 21 11.27 5.36 -1.13
N THR A 22 11.39 5.31 0.18
CA THR A 22 12.48 4.60 0.84
C THR A 22 11.92 3.42 1.62
N LYS A 23 12.78 2.46 1.89
CA LYS A 23 12.42 1.31 2.72
C LYS A 23 11.89 1.79 4.07
N GLY A 24 10.74 1.27 4.47
CA GLY A 24 10.10 1.66 5.71
C GLY A 24 9.15 2.85 5.60
N GLN A 25 9.10 3.51 4.45
CA GLN A 25 8.18 4.62 4.25
C GLN A 25 6.74 4.10 4.10
N THR A 26 5.80 4.78 4.75
CA THR A 26 4.38 4.41 4.66
C THR A 26 3.84 4.73 3.27
N LEU A 27 3.19 3.76 2.66
CA LEU A 27 2.62 3.90 1.32
C LEU A 27 1.10 4.09 1.37
N LEU A 28 0.44 3.32 2.21
CA LEU A 28 -1.00 3.45 2.39
C LEU A 28 -1.37 2.92 3.77
N ILE A 29 -2.62 3.18 4.16
CA ILE A 29 -3.15 2.72 5.45
C ILE A 29 -4.31 1.79 5.18
N LEU A 30 -4.23 0.61 5.79
CA LEU A 30 -5.23 -0.44 5.68
C LEU A 30 -5.91 -0.62 7.03
N GLU A 31 -7.23 -0.69 7.04
CA GLU A 31 -7.98 -1.00 8.25
C GLU A 31 -8.51 -2.42 8.18
N ALA A 32 -8.24 -3.19 9.22
CA ALA A 32 -8.73 -4.56 9.34
C ALA A 32 -9.07 -4.81 10.81
N MET A 33 -10.25 -5.36 11.07
CA MET A 33 -10.68 -5.72 12.43
C MET A 33 -10.57 -4.53 13.39
N LYS A 34 -10.93 -3.33 12.93
CA LYS A 34 -10.88 -2.08 13.70
C LYS A 34 -9.47 -1.62 14.05
N ILE A 35 -8.45 -2.19 13.42
CA ILE A 35 -7.06 -1.81 13.62
C ILE A 35 -6.55 -1.21 12.32
N GLN A 36 -5.93 -0.03 12.40
CA GLN A 36 -5.30 0.60 11.25
C GLN A 36 -3.86 0.13 11.16
N GLN A 37 -3.47 -0.30 9.97
CA GLN A 37 -2.10 -0.75 9.71
C GLN A 37 -1.48 0.10 8.62
N GLN A 38 -0.25 0.53 8.85
CA GLN A 38 0.53 1.23 7.85
C GLN A 38 1.22 0.20 6.97
N ILE A 39 0.94 0.26 5.68
CA ILE A 39 1.62 -0.60 4.71
C ILE A 39 2.84 0.16 4.21
N LYS A 40 4.02 -0.40 4.47
CA LYS A 40 5.28 0.28 4.22
C LYS A 40 6.01 -0.36 3.05
N SER A 41 6.84 0.44 2.40
CA SER A 41 7.71 -0.08 1.34
C SER A 41 8.79 -0.98 1.95
N ASP A 42 9.05 -2.11 1.32
CA ASP A 42 10.11 -3.02 1.73
C ASP A 42 11.42 -2.76 0.96
N VAL A 43 11.43 -1.79 0.07
CA VAL A 43 12.60 -1.44 -0.74
C VAL A 43 12.60 0.06 -1.01
N ASP A 44 13.77 0.59 -1.39
CA ASP A 44 13.90 1.92 -1.96
C ASP A 44 13.53 1.84 -3.44
N GLY A 45 12.77 2.80 -3.93
CA GLY A 45 12.39 2.79 -5.34
C GLY A 45 11.40 3.88 -5.68
N VAL A 46 10.72 3.71 -6.79
CA VAL A 46 9.74 4.65 -7.31
C VAL A 46 8.40 3.95 -7.41
N VAL A 47 7.35 4.61 -6.95
CA VAL A 47 5.99 4.06 -7.04
C VAL A 47 5.59 4.01 -8.51
N GLY A 48 5.24 2.83 -8.97
CA GLY A 48 4.71 2.62 -10.31
C GLY A 48 3.19 2.72 -10.31
N GLU A 49 2.52 1.65 -10.74
CA GLU A 49 1.07 1.63 -10.79
C GLU A 49 0.48 1.45 -9.41
N ILE A 50 -0.52 2.26 -9.07
CA ILE A 50 -1.29 2.12 -7.84
C ILE A 50 -2.62 1.47 -8.22
N ILE A 51 -2.85 0.26 -7.72
CA ILE A 51 -4.03 -0.54 -8.06
C ILE A 51 -5.12 -0.32 -7.02
N GLY A 52 -4.75 -0.22 -5.74
CA GLY A 52 -5.69 -0.03 -4.65
C GLY A 52 -6.16 1.42 -4.55
N GLN A 53 -7.41 1.62 -4.18
CA GLN A 53 -8.01 2.95 -4.04
C GLN A 53 -8.65 3.10 -2.67
N VAL A 54 -8.69 4.34 -2.18
CA VAL A 54 -9.36 4.67 -0.92
C VAL A 54 -10.81 4.19 -0.97
N GLY A 55 -11.23 3.50 0.09
CA GLY A 55 -12.57 2.92 0.18
C GLY A 55 -12.71 1.53 -0.40
N GLN A 56 -11.67 1.03 -1.07
CA GLN A 56 -11.72 -0.30 -1.67
C GLN A 56 -11.46 -1.36 -0.62
N GLN A 57 -12.23 -2.45 -0.67
CA GLN A 57 -11.95 -3.64 0.13
C GLN A 57 -10.96 -4.53 -0.60
N VAL A 58 -9.98 -5.03 0.12
CA VAL A 58 -8.94 -5.87 -0.44
C VAL A 58 -8.84 -7.17 0.35
N LYS A 59 -8.29 -8.19 -0.29
CA LYS A 59 -8.09 -9.49 0.32
C LYS A 59 -6.60 -9.71 0.56
N LYS A 60 -6.30 -10.59 1.51
CA LYS A 60 -4.93 -10.98 1.82
C LYS A 60 -4.19 -11.36 0.54
N ARG A 61 -2.98 -10.83 0.39
CA ARG A 61 -2.07 -11.04 -0.74
C ARG A 61 -2.50 -10.35 -2.03
N GLN A 62 -3.58 -9.58 -2.01
CA GLN A 62 -3.95 -8.78 -3.17
C GLN A 62 -2.90 -7.70 -3.41
N ILE A 63 -2.53 -7.48 -4.67
CA ILE A 63 -1.54 -6.47 -5.02
C ILE A 63 -2.19 -5.09 -4.87
N LEU A 64 -1.54 -4.19 -4.12
CA LEU A 64 -2.03 -2.86 -3.84
C LEU A 64 -1.35 -1.82 -4.72
N LEU A 65 -0.05 -1.92 -4.88
CA LEU A 65 0.71 -1.06 -5.77
C LEU A 65 2.06 -1.71 -6.08
N ASN A 66 2.77 -1.13 -7.03
CA ASN A 66 4.10 -1.59 -7.39
C ASN A 66 5.13 -0.52 -7.04
N VAL A 67 6.26 -0.94 -6.48
CA VAL A 67 7.43 -0.09 -6.28
C VAL A 67 8.54 -0.67 -7.13
N GLU A 68 9.11 0.15 -8.01
CA GLU A 68 10.19 -0.26 -8.90
C GLU A 68 11.51 0.28 -8.39
N ILE A 69 12.49 -0.59 -8.38
CA ILE A 69 13.84 -0.26 -7.91
C ILE A 69 14.63 0.46 -9.00
#